data_ffab004a89dc07a9b5d0d7a813d2c1d1
#
_entry.id   ffab004a89dc07a9b5d0d7a813d2c1d1
#
_cell.length_a   1.000
_cell.length_b   1.000
_cell.length_c   1.000
_cell.angle_alpha   90.00
_cell.angle_beta   90.00
_cell.angle_gamma   90.00
#
_symmetry.space_group_name_H-M   'P 1'
#
loop_
_entity.id
_entity.type
_entity.pdbx_description
1 polymer ?
#
loop_
_entity_poly.entity_id
_entity_poly.type
_entity_poly.pdbx_seq_one_letter_code
_entity_poly.pdbx_strand_id
1 'polypeptide(L)'
;MKILVIIVVALTLYACNGSSTPGVTNVDAEKSKGDINAQALFKVNCSQCHMANKDFIGPSLAGVESRWKSKELLYAFVRNSQEVIKKDTYAKELFIKWKQIPMLAYPALSDEEIEAIFSYCNEVATNK
;
A
#
# COMPACT_ATOMS: atom_id res chain seq x y z
N MET A 1 23.61 49.76 -62.11
CA MET A 1 24.52 48.90 -61.37
C MET A 1 23.82 48.56 -60.06
N LYS A 2 23.27 47.36 -59.98
CA LYS A 2 22.46 46.92 -58.84
C LYS A 2 23.26 45.95 -58.02
N ILE A 3 23.62 46.34 -56.81
CA ILE A 3 24.34 45.50 -55.88
C ILE A 3 23.32 44.62 -55.17
N LEU A 4 23.39 43.34 -55.51
CA LEU A 4 22.53 42.34 -54.89
C LEU A 4 23.19 41.90 -53.57
N VAL A 5 22.65 42.37 -52.48
CA VAL A 5 23.08 41.93 -51.13
C VAL A 5 22.32 40.64 -50.82
N ILE A 6 23.03 39.52 -50.89
CA ILE A 6 22.51 38.23 -50.46
C ILE A 6 22.71 38.13 -48.95
N ILE A 7 21.65 38.34 -48.22
CA ILE A 7 21.63 38.05 -46.78
C ILE A 7 21.42 36.57 -46.61
N VAL A 8 22.48 35.85 -46.30
CA VAL A 8 22.38 34.46 -45.87
C VAL A 8 21.95 34.45 -44.40
N VAL A 9 20.65 34.24 -44.18
CA VAL A 9 20.13 34.00 -42.86
C VAL A 9 20.47 32.57 -42.50
N ALA A 10 21.52 32.41 -41.68
CA ALA A 10 21.82 31.14 -41.06
C ALA A 10 20.77 30.86 -39.99
N LEU A 11 19.80 30.01 -40.30
CA LEU A 11 18.93 29.43 -39.31
C LEU A 11 19.74 28.45 -38.44
N THR A 12 20.20 28.92 -37.30
CA THR A 12 20.69 28.03 -36.27
C THR A 12 19.46 27.37 -35.60
N LEU A 13 19.23 26.12 -35.96
CA LEU A 13 18.29 25.25 -35.26
C LEU A 13 18.81 25.03 -33.83
N TYR A 14 18.31 25.81 -32.89
CA TYR A 14 18.42 25.44 -31.48
C TYR A 14 17.57 24.19 -31.27
N ALA A 15 18.24 23.05 -31.26
CA ALA A 15 17.62 21.82 -30.73
C ALA A 15 17.42 22.04 -29.24
N CYS A 16 16.19 22.39 -28.86
CA CYS A 16 15.71 22.26 -27.49
C CYS A 16 15.78 20.78 -27.13
N ASN A 17 16.87 20.42 -26.46
CA ASN A 17 17.00 19.11 -25.85
C ASN A 17 15.94 19.00 -24.76
N GLY A 18 14.98 18.10 -25.00
CA GLY A 18 13.76 17.96 -24.24
C GLY A 18 14.02 17.81 -22.75
N SER A 19 13.28 18.60 -22.01
CA SER A 19 13.02 18.35 -20.61
C SER A 19 12.57 16.90 -20.43
N SER A 20 13.38 16.15 -19.73
CA SER A 20 12.99 14.84 -19.22
C SER A 20 11.83 15.07 -18.25
N THR A 21 10.61 14.92 -18.73
CA THR A 21 9.48 14.63 -17.87
C THR A 21 9.88 13.39 -17.07
N PRO A 22 9.79 13.40 -15.73
CA PRO A 22 9.92 12.16 -14.99
C PRO A 22 8.82 11.25 -15.49
N GLY A 23 9.22 10.26 -16.29
CA GLY A 23 8.33 9.25 -16.80
C GLY A 23 7.65 8.61 -15.59
N VAL A 24 6.33 8.65 -15.58
CA VAL A 24 5.55 7.69 -14.82
C VAL A 24 5.95 6.34 -15.41
N THR A 25 6.94 5.74 -14.80
CA THR A 25 7.25 4.34 -15.06
C THR A 25 6.00 3.58 -14.65
N ASN A 26 5.31 3.03 -15.62
CA ASN A 26 4.39 1.95 -15.39
C ASN A 26 5.19 0.90 -14.61
N VAL A 27 4.95 0.86 -13.31
CA VAL A 27 5.47 -0.20 -12.46
C VAL A 27 4.61 -1.42 -12.77
N ASP A 28 4.90 -2.02 -13.92
CA ASP A 28 4.45 -3.37 -14.20
C ASP A 28 5.02 -4.23 -13.08
N ALA A 29 4.12 -4.71 -12.26
CA ALA A 29 4.39 -5.37 -11.01
C ALA A 29 4.98 -6.76 -11.25
N GLU A 30 6.27 -6.80 -11.54
CA GLU A 30 7.07 -7.95 -11.16
C GLU A 30 7.67 -7.67 -9.79
N LYS A 31 6.83 -7.80 -8.77
CA LYS A 31 7.20 -7.60 -7.38
C LYS A 31 8.14 -8.71 -6.94
N SER A 32 9.42 -8.46 -7.12
CA SER A 32 10.49 -9.28 -6.56
C SER A 32 10.22 -9.51 -5.08
N LYS A 33 10.29 -10.77 -4.65
CA LYS A 33 10.08 -11.26 -3.27
C LYS A 33 11.10 -10.69 -2.25
N GLY A 34 11.93 -9.72 -2.66
CA GLY A 34 13.08 -9.21 -1.91
C GLY A 34 12.90 -7.84 -1.26
N ASP A 35 11.83 -7.09 -1.54
CA ASP A 35 11.82 -5.65 -1.19
C ASP A 35 10.46 -5.14 -0.68
N ILE A 36 9.74 -5.96 0.11
CA ILE A 36 8.48 -5.52 0.71
C ILE A 36 8.80 -4.60 1.89
N ASN A 37 8.55 -3.30 1.74
CA ASN A 37 8.67 -2.37 2.85
C ASN A 37 7.44 -2.46 3.77
N ALA A 38 7.46 -3.40 4.69
CA ALA A 38 6.38 -3.68 5.63
C ALA A 38 5.97 -2.48 6.49
N GLN A 39 6.94 -1.68 6.94
CA GLN A 39 6.69 -0.47 7.71
C GLN A 39 5.92 0.58 6.88
N ALA A 40 6.31 0.79 5.62
CA ALA A 40 5.62 1.71 4.74
C ALA A 40 4.19 1.24 4.44
N LEU A 41 4.01 -0.06 4.17
CA LEU A 41 2.70 -0.67 3.96
C LEU A 41 1.80 -0.50 5.19
N PHE A 42 2.28 -0.80 6.38
CA PHE A 42 1.55 -0.57 7.63
C PHE A 42 1.18 0.89 7.80
N LYS A 43 2.13 1.80 7.60
CA LYS A 43 1.92 3.24 7.77
C LYS A 43 0.84 3.78 6.84
N VAL A 44 0.83 3.37 5.59
CA VAL A 44 -0.10 3.87 4.57
C VAL A 44 -1.50 3.26 4.73
N ASN A 45 -1.58 1.94 5.00
CA ASN A 45 -2.84 1.22 4.94
C ASN A 45 -3.52 1.00 6.31
N CYS A 46 -2.73 0.90 7.39
CA CYS A 46 -3.24 0.38 8.66
C CYS A 46 -3.18 1.38 9.82
N SER A 47 -2.14 2.25 9.85
CA SER A 47 -1.81 3.05 11.03
C SER A 47 -2.84 4.12 11.41
N GLN A 48 -3.76 4.46 10.52
CA GLN A 48 -4.82 5.41 10.83
C GLN A 48 -5.82 4.83 11.85
N CYS A 49 -6.00 3.51 11.87
CA CYS A 49 -6.97 2.84 12.72
C CYS A 49 -6.35 1.82 13.66
N HIS A 50 -5.18 1.28 13.34
CA HIS A 50 -4.50 0.24 14.10
C HIS A 50 -3.13 0.70 14.59
N MET A 51 -2.76 0.21 15.76
CA MET A 51 -1.39 0.25 16.26
C MET A 51 -0.83 -1.17 16.33
N ALA A 52 0.50 -1.29 16.27
CA ALA A 52 1.13 -2.59 16.35
C ALA A 52 0.87 -3.27 17.69
N ASN A 53 1.05 -2.56 18.80
CA ASN A 53 1.16 -3.11 20.15
C ASN A 53 0.04 -2.71 21.13
N LYS A 54 -0.95 -1.96 20.71
CA LYS A 54 -2.10 -1.58 21.53
C LYS A 54 -3.35 -1.32 20.69
N ASP A 55 -4.48 -1.43 21.32
CA ASP A 55 -5.76 -1.08 20.72
C ASP A 55 -5.87 0.43 20.52
N PHE A 56 -6.54 0.83 19.43
CA PHE A 56 -6.78 2.23 19.08
C PHE A 56 -8.23 2.38 18.56
N ILE A 57 -8.44 2.73 17.31
CA ILE A 57 -9.77 2.70 16.66
C ILE A 57 -10.17 1.26 16.38
N GLY A 58 -9.20 0.43 16.01
CA GLY A 58 -9.31 -1.01 15.85
C GLY A 58 -8.37 -1.76 16.81
N PRO A 59 -8.38 -3.10 16.78
CA PRO A 59 -7.50 -3.92 17.63
C PRO A 59 -6.03 -3.76 17.26
N SER A 60 -5.15 -4.01 18.22
CA SER A 60 -3.71 -4.14 17.96
C SER A 60 -3.44 -5.24 16.92
N LEU A 61 -2.42 -5.05 16.08
CA LEU A 61 -2.11 -6.03 15.03
C LEU A 61 -1.06 -7.05 15.44
N ALA A 62 -0.25 -6.80 16.48
CA ALA A 62 0.66 -7.81 17.01
C ALA A 62 -0.12 -9.06 17.46
N GLY A 63 0.34 -10.23 17.05
CA GLY A 63 -0.30 -11.50 17.37
C GLY A 63 -1.67 -11.72 16.73
N VAL A 64 -2.06 -10.90 15.73
CA VAL A 64 -3.39 -11.01 15.11
C VAL A 64 -3.64 -12.39 14.50
N GLU A 65 -2.62 -13.00 13.91
CA GLU A 65 -2.73 -14.28 13.22
C GLU A 65 -3.21 -15.41 14.15
N SER A 66 -2.75 -15.41 15.41
CA SER A 66 -3.16 -16.42 16.41
C SER A 66 -4.61 -16.29 16.87
N ARG A 67 -5.27 -15.18 16.59
CA ARG A 67 -6.67 -14.93 16.97
C ARG A 67 -7.66 -15.42 15.92
N TRP A 68 -7.21 -15.78 14.74
CA TRP A 68 -8.05 -16.23 13.64
C TRP A 68 -7.93 -17.75 13.42
N LYS A 69 -8.99 -18.34 12.91
CA LYS A 69 -9.04 -19.79 12.61
C LYS A 69 -8.01 -20.22 11.57
N SER A 70 -7.73 -19.35 10.60
CA SER A 70 -6.72 -19.57 9.57
C SER A 70 -6.22 -18.24 9.00
N LYS A 71 -5.01 -18.28 8.39
CA LYS A 71 -4.42 -17.15 7.68
C LYS A 71 -5.29 -16.71 6.50
N GLU A 72 -5.84 -17.65 5.76
CA GLU A 72 -6.66 -17.39 4.58
C GLU A 72 -7.90 -16.56 4.95
N LEU A 73 -8.54 -16.89 6.07
CA LEU A 73 -9.71 -16.15 6.55
C LEU A 73 -9.34 -14.74 7.01
N LEU A 74 -8.22 -14.60 7.72
CA LEU A 74 -7.69 -13.30 8.10
C LEU A 74 -7.33 -12.44 6.89
N TYR A 75 -6.67 -13.01 5.89
CA TYR A 75 -6.29 -12.30 4.67
C TYR A 75 -7.51 -11.91 3.83
N ALA A 76 -8.50 -12.80 3.74
CA ALA A 76 -9.79 -12.46 3.15
C ALA A 76 -10.46 -11.29 3.88
N PHE A 77 -10.39 -11.25 5.22
CA PHE A 77 -10.92 -10.16 6.02
C PHE A 77 -10.18 -8.83 5.74
N VAL A 78 -8.87 -8.85 5.63
CA VAL A 78 -8.08 -7.66 5.26
C VAL A 78 -8.50 -7.14 3.89
N ARG A 79 -8.70 -8.03 2.92
CA ARG A 79 -9.08 -7.64 1.56
C ARG A 79 -10.52 -7.16 1.44
N ASN A 80 -11.44 -7.76 2.20
CA ASN A 80 -12.85 -7.36 2.21
C ASN A 80 -13.54 -7.79 3.51
N SER A 81 -13.39 -6.98 4.56
CA SER A 81 -13.97 -7.27 5.87
C SER A 81 -15.49 -7.44 5.84
N GLN A 82 -16.19 -6.67 5.00
CA GLN A 82 -17.65 -6.69 4.95
C GLN A 82 -18.20 -8.02 4.43
N GLU A 83 -17.53 -8.67 3.50
CA GLU A 83 -17.94 -9.98 3.00
C GLU A 83 -17.66 -11.10 4.03
N VAL A 84 -16.57 -10.98 4.78
CA VAL A 84 -16.23 -11.98 5.80
C VAL A 84 -17.16 -11.87 7.02
N ILE A 85 -17.51 -10.65 7.44
CA ILE A 85 -18.46 -10.39 8.54
C ILE A 85 -19.82 -11.07 8.29
N LYS A 86 -20.27 -11.15 7.06
CA LYS A 86 -21.54 -11.82 6.70
C LYS A 86 -21.50 -13.33 6.91
N LYS A 87 -20.32 -13.94 6.87
CA LYS A 87 -20.14 -15.40 6.78
C LYS A 87 -19.43 -16.03 7.97
N ASP A 88 -18.65 -15.25 8.72
CA ASP A 88 -17.87 -15.74 9.85
C ASP A 88 -18.32 -15.11 11.17
N THR A 89 -18.56 -15.96 12.18
CA THR A 89 -19.06 -15.56 13.49
C THR A 89 -18.03 -14.69 14.23
N TYR A 90 -16.75 -15.06 14.21
CA TYR A 90 -15.70 -14.31 14.89
C TYR A 90 -15.53 -12.91 14.28
N ALA A 91 -15.53 -12.80 12.96
CA ALA A 91 -15.46 -11.52 12.26
C ALA A 91 -16.65 -10.61 12.61
N LYS A 92 -17.86 -11.20 12.74
CA LYS A 92 -19.07 -10.48 13.15
C LYS A 92 -18.98 -10.01 14.61
N GLU A 93 -18.53 -10.86 15.51
CA GLU A 93 -18.32 -10.49 16.92
C GLU A 93 -17.27 -9.39 17.06
N LEU A 94 -16.18 -9.49 16.30
CA LEU A 94 -15.13 -8.47 16.25
C LEU A 94 -15.69 -7.12 15.78
N PHE A 95 -16.49 -7.11 14.74
CA PHE A 95 -17.15 -5.90 14.22
C PHE A 95 -18.07 -5.26 15.28
N ILE A 96 -18.87 -6.05 15.96
CA ILE A 96 -19.74 -5.57 17.05
C ILE A 96 -18.91 -4.99 18.21
N LYS A 97 -17.86 -5.72 18.63
CA LYS A 97 -16.94 -5.28 19.68
C LYS A 97 -16.33 -3.91 19.41
N TRP A 98 -15.99 -3.65 18.16
CA TRP A 98 -15.39 -2.39 17.69
C TRP A 98 -16.44 -1.38 17.18
N LYS A 99 -17.62 -1.37 17.82
CA LYS A 99 -18.69 -0.37 17.62
C LYS A 99 -19.19 -0.29 16.18
N GLN A 100 -19.09 -1.38 15.45
CA GLN A 100 -19.51 -1.50 14.05
C GLN A 100 -18.81 -0.51 13.11
N ILE A 101 -17.59 -0.09 13.46
CA ILE A 101 -16.75 0.71 12.58
C ILE A 101 -16.23 -0.20 11.47
N PRO A 102 -16.56 0.06 10.19
CA PRO A 102 -16.12 -0.80 9.11
C PRO A 102 -14.62 -0.62 8.86
N MET A 103 -13.90 -1.73 8.78
CA MET A 103 -12.54 -1.72 8.25
C MET A 103 -12.59 -1.51 6.74
N LEU A 104 -11.71 -0.66 6.21
CA LEU A 104 -11.57 -0.45 4.77
C LEU A 104 -11.10 -1.73 4.09
N ALA A 105 -11.49 -1.89 2.83
CA ALA A 105 -11.07 -3.02 2.00
C ALA A 105 -9.72 -2.72 1.32
N TYR A 106 -8.83 -3.70 1.32
CA TYR A 106 -7.52 -3.63 0.66
C TYR A 106 -7.33 -4.78 -0.34
N PRO A 107 -8.13 -4.84 -1.42
CA PRO A 107 -8.16 -5.98 -2.33
C PRO A 107 -6.86 -6.19 -3.11
N ALA A 108 -6.04 -5.15 -3.22
CA ALA A 108 -4.78 -5.19 -3.96
C ALA A 108 -3.59 -5.75 -3.16
N LEU A 109 -3.73 -5.92 -1.84
CA LEU A 109 -2.64 -6.47 -1.03
C LEU A 109 -2.46 -7.97 -1.30
N SER A 110 -1.23 -8.37 -1.60
CA SER A 110 -0.86 -9.79 -1.74
C SER A 110 -0.77 -10.47 -0.37
N ASP A 111 -0.70 -11.80 -0.35
CA ASP A 111 -0.52 -12.56 0.89
C ASP A 111 0.80 -12.21 1.57
N GLU A 112 1.87 -12.07 0.79
CA GLU A 112 3.20 -11.71 1.26
C GLU A 112 3.23 -10.30 1.86
N GLU A 113 2.48 -9.36 1.30
CA GLU A 113 2.37 -8.00 1.84
C GLU A 113 1.62 -7.97 3.17
N ILE A 114 0.53 -8.71 3.27
CA ILE A 114 -0.25 -8.83 4.50
C ILE A 114 0.60 -9.51 5.59
N GLU A 115 1.29 -10.58 5.26
CA GLU A 115 2.19 -11.27 6.18
C GLU A 115 3.35 -10.37 6.65
N ALA A 116 3.95 -9.61 5.75
CA ALA A 116 5.00 -8.65 6.09
C ALA A 116 4.51 -7.55 7.04
N ILE A 117 3.29 -7.02 6.83
CA ILE A 117 2.67 -6.06 7.74
C ILE A 117 2.52 -6.64 9.15
N PHE A 118 2.03 -7.89 9.27
CA PHE A 118 1.85 -8.51 10.59
C PHE A 118 3.17 -8.85 11.27
N SER A 119 4.17 -9.32 10.50
CA SER A 119 5.53 -9.54 11.00
C SER A 119 6.14 -8.25 11.56
N TYR A 120 6.05 -7.15 10.83
CA TYR A 120 6.47 -5.84 11.32
C TYR A 120 5.76 -5.43 12.62
N CYS A 121 4.45 -5.65 12.73
CA CYS A 121 3.72 -5.35 13.95
C CYS A 121 4.17 -6.21 15.13
N ASN A 122 4.49 -7.48 14.91
CA ASN A 122 5.03 -8.37 15.93
C ASN A 122 6.41 -7.89 16.41
N GLU A 123 7.31 -7.50 15.51
CA GLU A 123 8.62 -6.96 15.84
C GLU A 123 8.54 -5.68 16.66
N VAL A 124 7.68 -4.73 16.25
CA VAL A 124 7.46 -3.47 17.00
C VAL A 124 6.92 -3.73 18.41
N ALA A 125 6.13 -4.77 18.59
CA ALA A 125 5.57 -5.11 19.90
C ALA A 125 6.59 -5.77 20.83
N THR A 126 7.59 -6.48 20.30
CA THR A 126 8.62 -7.16 21.08
C THR A 126 9.80 -6.28 21.45
N ASN A 127 10.07 -5.21 20.70
CA ASN A 127 11.20 -4.31 20.86
C ASN A 127 10.95 -3.13 21.83
N LYS A 128 10.07 -3.30 22.81
CA LYS A 128 9.76 -2.28 23.84
C LYS A 128 10.37 -2.58 25.19
#